data_55c3ba0a5eaaf4108b952ddf1247c834
#
_entry.id   55c3ba0a5eaaf4108b952ddf1247c834
#
_cell.length_a   1.000
_cell.length_b   1.000
_cell.length_c   1.000
_cell.angle_alpha   90.00
_cell.angle_beta   90.00
_cell.angle_gamma   90.00
#
_symmetry.space_group_name_H-M   'P 1'
#
loop_
_entity.id
_entity.type
_entity.pdbx_description
1 polymer ?
#
loop_
_entity_poly.entity_id
_entity_poly.type
_entity_poly.pdbx_seq_one_letter_code
_entity_poly.pdbx_strand_id
1 'polypeptide(L)'
;MATPAESPFPADYVPRIHRAEVLTVQRPNHGIIRIRFGGDDLRDYPTTGIGDEYVRMFFPDEPDQEVRLPRITSLRGWEYPEGVEASEMRVYTIRAHRPGEVVVDFVVHDGGIAAAWAEQACPGRAVGINPPCGLYDRPAHLRRQVLVADEPGLPAALRIAEATAADVATVLVLEVRSPAHRLTAEVEGVEYVWLEGSGNGHADSRLVAELERLAPGDDTYVWVATEGRVNRAARRHLRHERRLPAENYKCVAYWQERAEAWRARYDELGAEFAARVREIRSADGRDPEEIDDEVEKLYENVGL
;
A
#
# COMPACT_ATOMS: atom_id res chain seq x y z
N MET A 1 17.97 19.39 -12.17
CA MET A 1 16.52 19.73 -12.25
C MET A 1 15.83 18.47 -12.77
N ALA A 2 15.21 17.73 -11.91
CA ALA A 2 14.37 16.60 -12.35
C ALA A 2 13.19 17.20 -13.13
N THR A 3 12.97 16.74 -14.34
CA THR A 3 11.78 17.05 -15.13
C THR A 3 10.56 16.68 -14.29
N PRO A 4 9.52 17.53 -14.18
CA PRO A 4 8.29 17.11 -13.51
C PRO A 4 7.81 15.83 -14.21
N ALA A 5 7.63 14.76 -13.47
CA ALA A 5 7.03 13.56 -14.02
C ALA A 5 5.69 13.96 -14.66
N GLU A 6 5.53 13.68 -15.95
CA GLU A 6 4.27 13.92 -16.66
C GLU A 6 3.15 13.23 -15.88
N SER A 7 2.03 13.94 -15.70
CA SER A 7 0.86 13.35 -15.03
C SER A 7 0.49 12.04 -15.74
N PRO A 8 0.31 10.94 -15.03
CA PRO A 8 -0.08 9.66 -15.64
C PRO A 8 -1.54 9.70 -16.16
N PHE A 9 -2.24 10.81 -15.95
CA PHE A 9 -3.64 10.96 -16.31
C PHE A 9 -3.81 11.80 -17.60
N PRO A 10 -4.95 11.68 -18.30
CA PRO A 10 -5.30 12.51 -19.43
C PRO A 10 -5.13 14.01 -19.13
N ALA A 11 -4.73 14.81 -20.11
CA ALA A 11 -4.42 16.23 -19.93
C ALA A 11 -5.65 17.07 -19.47
N ASP A 12 -6.84 16.59 -19.73
CA ASP A 12 -8.12 17.20 -19.34
C ASP A 12 -8.70 16.63 -18.03
N TYR A 13 -8.00 15.68 -17.41
CA TYR A 13 -8.44 15.12 -16.14
C TYR A 13 -8.29 16.10 -14.99
N VAL A 14 -9.39 16.39 -14.31
CA VAL A 14 -9.42 17.24 -13.12
C VAL A 14 -9.45 16.36 -11.88
N PRO A 15 -8.36 16.33 -11.07
CA PRO A 15 -8.32 15.52 -9.85
C PRO A 15 -9.43 15.91 -8.86
N ARG A 16 -10.21 14.92 -8.45
CA ARG A 16 -11.27 15.05 -7.44
C ARG A 16 -11.41 13.79 -6.62
N ILE A 17 -12.13 13.86 -5.52
CA ILE A 17 -12.55 12.67 -4.79
C ILE A 17 -13.81 12.14 -5.47
N HIS A 18 -13.77 10.87 -5.86
CA HIS A 18 -14.87 10.18 -6.53
C HIS A 18 -15.70 9.41 -5.51
N ARG A 19 -17.00 9.44 -5.69
CA ARG A 19 -17.92 8.57 -4.95
C ARG A 19 -17.93 7.19 -5.59
N ALA A 20 -17.54 6.18 -4.84
CA ALA A 20 -17.44 4.79 -5.30
C ALA A 20 -18.52 3.96 -4.60
N GLU A 21 -19.47 3.43 -5.37
CA GLU A 21 -20.58 2.62 -4.88
C GLU A 21 -20.23 1.14 -4.88
N VAL A 22 -20.59 0.44 -3.82
CA VAL A 22 -20.48 -1.02 -3.72
C VAL A 22 -21.39 -1.68 -4.74
N LEU A 23 -20.81 -2.46 -5.66
CA LEU A 23 -21.57 -3.28 -6.63
C LEU A 23 -21.71 -4.73 -6.14
N THR A 24 -20.62 -5.31 -5.66
CA THR A 24 -20.62 -6.70 -5.16
C THR A 24 -19.61 -6.86 -4.02
N VAL A 25 -19.91 -7.79 -3.13
CA VAL A 25 -19.04 -8.19 -2.02
C VAL A 25 -18.79 -9.69 -2.12
N GLN A 26 -17.53 -10.11 -2.03
CA GLN A 26 -17.09 -11.50 -2.10
C GLN A 26 -16.07 -11.80 -1.01
N ARG A 27 -15.90 -13.07 -0.66
CA ARG A 27 -14.83 -13.53 0.25
C ARG A 27 -13.99 -14.58 -0.47
N PRO A 28 -12.92 -14.17 -1.18
CA PRO A 28 -12.08 -15.10 -1.95
C PRO A 28 -11.31 -16.07 -1.06
N ASN A 29 -11.05 -15.72 0.20
CA ASN A 29 -10.48 -16.57 1.23
C ASN A 29 -10.97 -16.11 2.63
N HIS A 30 -10.44 -16.72 3.71
CA HIS A 30 -10.86 -16.38 5.07
C HIS A 30 -10.37 -15.01 5.57
N GLY A 31 -9.31 -14.48 4.98
CA GLY A 31 -8.66 -13.24 5.40
C GLY A 31 -9.05 -12.02 4.58
N ILE A 32 -9.84 -12.16 3.50
CA ILE A 32 -10.10 -11.07 2.56
C ILE A 32 -11.59 -10.90 2.28
N ILE A 33 -12.05 -9.66 2.37
CA ILE A 33 -13.31 -9.21 1.79
C ILE A 33 -12.97 -8.43 0.52
N ARG A 34 -13.38 -8.94 -0.63
CA ARG A 34 -13.22 -8.30 -1.93
C ARG A 34 -14.45 -7.54 -2.30
N ILE A 35 -14.29 -6.24 -2.52
CA ILE A 35 -15.39 -5.35 -2.89
C ILE A 35 -15.13 -4.78 -4.28
N ARG A 36 -16.10 -4.93 -5.16
CA ARG A 36 -16.13 -4.26 -6.46
C ARG A 36 -16.95 -2.99 -6.31
N PHE A 37 -16.34 -1.88 -6.66
CA PHE A 37 -16.93 -0.56 -6.67
C PHE A 37 -17.19 -0.08 -8.09
N GLY A 38 -18.23 0.74 -8.28
CA GLY A 38 -18.59 1.36 -9.54
C GLY A 38 -19.47 2.58 -9.28
N GLY A 39 -20.35 2.88 -10.23
CA GLY A 39 -21.25 4.03 -10.21
C GLY A 39 -20.87 5.10 -11.23
N ASP A 40 -21.77 6.07 -11.41
CA ASP A 40 -21.61 7.11 -12.44
C ASP A 40 -20.34 7.93 -12.25
N ASP A 41 -19.92 8.13 -11.01
CA ASP A 41 -18.73 8.93 -10.66
C ASP A 41 -17.40 8.22 -10.95
N LEU A 42 -17.42 6.90 -11.18
CA LEU A 42 -16.26 6.11 -11.59
C LEU A 42 -16.18 5.89 -13.12
N ARG A 43 -17.10 6.40 -13.91
CA ARG A 43 -17.13 6.17 -15.35
C ARG A 43 -15.80 6.50 -16.03
N ASP A 44 -15.19 7.64 -15.64
CA ASP A 44 -13.95 8.15 -16.17
C ASP A 44 -12.82 8.10 -15.11
N TYR A 45 -12.93 7.18 -14.14
CA TYR A 45 -11.93 7.05 -13.10
C TYR A 45 -10.60 6.57 -13.69
N PRO A 46 -9.49 7.30 -13.42
CA PRO A 46 -8.22 7.03 -14.09
C PRO A 46 -7.47 5.82 -13.50
N THR A 47 -6.48 5.35 -14.25
CA THR A 47 -5.46 4.40 -13.78
C THR A 47 -4.08 4.91 -14.14
N THR A 48 -3.08 4.63 -13.31
CA THR A 48 -1.67 4.83 -13.63
C THR A 48 -1.09 3.67 -14.43
N GLY A 49 -1.78 2.51 -14.45
CA GLY A 49 -1.27 1.26 -15.01
C GLY A 49 -0.18 0.59 -14.18
N ILE A 50 0.19 1.16 -13.03
CA ILE A 50 1.25 0.63 -12.15
C ILE A 50 0.68 -0.49 -11.27
N GLY A 51 1.42 -1.58 -11.11
CA GLY A 51 0.90 -2.79 -10.46
C GLY A 51 0.47 -2.62 -8.99
N ASP A 52 1.12 -1.76 -8.23
CA ASP A 52 0.81 -1.48 -6.82
C ASP A 52 -0.06 -0.23 -6.63
N GLU A 53 -0.88 0.14 -7.62
CA GLU A 53 -1.79 1.28 -7.46
C GLU A 53 -2.54 1.26 -6.14
N TYR A 54 -2.52 2.38 -5.45
CA TYR A 54 -3.24 2.58 -4.20
C TYR A 54 -4.05 3.87 -4.21
N VAL A 55 -5.08 3.90 -3.38
CA VAL A 55 -5.97 5.04 -3.18
C VAL A 55 -6.15 5.33 -1.70
N ARG A 56 -6.50 6.57 -1.41
CA ARG A 56 -7.07 6.96 -0.12
C ARG A 56 -8.57 6.80 -0.20
N MET A 57 -9.09 5.97 0.67
CA MET A 57 -10.52 5.72 0.80
C MET A 57 -11.06 6.49 1.99
N PHE A 58 -12.13 7.25 1.78
CA PHE A 58 -12.83 8.03 2.79
C PHE A 58 -14.10 7.28 3.17
N PHE A 59 -14.27 7.01 4.44
CA PHE A 59 -15.38 6.21 4.96
C PHE A 59 -16.44 7.10 5.63
N PRO A 60 -17.74 6.78 5.52
CA PRO A 60 -18.76 7.41 6.34
C PRO A 60 -18.56 7.02 7.81
N ASP A 61 -19.10 7.83 8.73
CA ASP A 61 -19.02 7.54 10.17
C ASP A 61 -19.78 6.27 10.54
N GLU A 62 -20.94 6.09 9.94
CA GLU A 62 -21.74 4.87 10.05
C GLU A 62 -21.89 4.25 8.65
N PRO A 63 -21.92 2.91 8.54
CA PRO A 63 -21.92 2.23 7.25
C PRO A 63 -23.07 2.55 6.31
N ASP A 64 -24.21 3.04 6.82
CA ASP A 64 -25.40 3.41 6.07
C ASP A 64 -25.54 4.92 5.80
N GLN A 65 -24.60 5.71 6.29
CA GLN A 65 -24.58 7.16 6.05
C GLN A 65 -23.92 7.49 4.71
N GLU A 66 -24.22 8.67 4.20
CA GLU A 66 -23.55 9.23 3.04
C GLU A 66 -22.12 9.68 3.42
N VAL A 67 -21.13 9.34 2.59
CA VAL A 67 -19.76 9.74 2.81
C VAL A 67 -19.56 11.24 2.53
N ARG A 68 -18.87 11.92 3.42
CA ARG A 68 -18.46 13.31 3.19
C ARG A 68 -17.20 13.34 2.34
N LEU A 69 -17.26 13.99 1.19
CA LEU A 69 -16.15 14.05 0.25
C LEU A 69 -15.41 15.38 0.37
N PRO A 70 -14.10 15.36 0.64
CA PRO A 70 -13.30 16.59 0.63
C PRO A 70 -13.03 17.05 -0.80
N ARG A 71 -12.63 18.31 -0.95
CA ARG A 71 -12.11 18.87 -2.20
C ARG A 71 -10.60 18.75 -2.23
N ILE A 72 -10.03 18.29 -3.34
CA ILE A 72 -8.59 18.28 -3.56
C ILE A 72 -8.11 19.72 -3.74
N THR A 73 -7.09 20.13 -2.98
CA THR A 73 -6.48 21.46 -3.02
C THR A 73 -5.06 21.44 -3.58
N SER A 74 -4.40 20.27 -3.57
CA SER A 74 -3.06 20.04 -4.13
C SER A 74 -2.85 18.56 -4.41
N LEU A 75 -1.71 18.18 -4.98
CA LEU A 75 -1.35 16.78 -5.24
C LEU A 75 -1.42 15.87 -3.98
N ARG A 76 -1.26 16.44 -2.79
CA ARG A 76 -1.25 15.70 -1.52
C ARG A 76 -2.18 16.30 -0.45
N GLY A 77 -2.99 17.28 -0.82
CA GLY A 77 -3.86 18.00 0.12
C GLY A 77 -5.32 17.99 -0.32
N TRP A 78 -6.19 17.99 0.68
CA TRP A 78 -7.62 18.16 0.52
C TRP A 78 -8.21 18.92 1.70
N GLU A 79 -9.35 19.51 1.50
CA GLU A 79 -10.07 20.30 2.50
C GLU A 79 -11.55 19.92 2.52
N TYR A 80 -12.12 19.91 3.70
CA TYR A 80 -13.55 19.82 3.89
C TYR A 80 -14.17 21.21 3.93
N PRO A 81 -15.44 21.39 3.53
CA PRO A 81 -16.15 22.64 3.75
C PRO A 81 -16.15 23.03 5.23
N GLU A 82 -16.23 24.34 5.50
CA GLU A 82 -16.30 24.85 6.86
C GLU A 82 -17.49 24.23 7.64
N GLY A 83 -17.21 23.76 8.85
CA GLY A 83 -18.20 23.09 9.70
C GLY A 83 -18.50 21.63 9.37
N VAL A 84 -17.85 21.07 8.34
CA VAL A 84 -17.95 19.64 7.99
C VAL A 84 -16.81 18.88 8.65
N GLU A 85 -17.18 17.92 9.51
CA GLU A 85 -16.21 17.01 10.13
C GLU A 85 -15.55 16.10 9.10
N ALA A 86 -14.23 15.87 9.25
CA ALA A 86 -13.48 15.05 8.32
C ALA A 86 -13.88 13.57 8.43
N SER A 87 -14.08 12.93 7.28
CA SER A 87 -14.27 11.47 7.22
C SER A 87 -12.98 10.75 7.57
N GLU A 88 -13.10 9.59 8.21
CA GLU A 88 -11.97 8.69 8.41
C GLU A 88 -11.39 8.24 7.06
N MET A 89 -10.07 8.19 6.98
CA MET A 89 -9.36 7.84 5.75
C MET A 89 -8.38 6.69 5.98
N ARG A 90 -8.37 5.74 5.06
CA ARG A 90 -7.38 4.66 5.01
C ARG A 90 -6.85 4.48 3.59
N VAL A 91 -5.66 3.89 3.48
CA VAL A 91 -5.02 3.61 2.19
C VAL A 91 -5.25 2.16 1.82
N TYR A 92 -5.68 1.92 0.58
CA TYR A 92 -5.91 0.59 0.04
C TYR A 92 -5.34 0.43 -1.35
N THR A 93 -4.89 -0.78 -1.66
CA THR A 93 -4.49 -1.16 -3.02
C THR A 93 -5.72 -1.34 -3.90
N ILE A 94 -5.66 -0.84 -5.12
CA ILE A 94 -6.57 -1.25 -6.20
C ILE A 94 -6.12 -2.64 -6.68
N ARG A 95 -6.84 -3.69 -6.29
CA ARG A 95 -6.58 -5.07 -6.71
C ARG A 95 -6.79 -5.27 -8.22
N ALA A 96 -7.78 -4.62 -8.78
CA ALA A 96 -8.04 -4.60 -10.21
C ALA A 96 -8.77 -3.31 -10.62
N HIS A 97 -8.48 -2.86 -11.83
CA HIS A 97 -9.12 -1.71 -12.46
C HIS A 97 -9.76 -2.15 -13.79
N ARG A 98 -11.00 -1.73 -14.03
CA ARG A 98 -11.73 -1.87 -15.28
C ARG A 98 -12.42 -0.54 -15.58
N PRO A 99 -12.79 -0.24 -16.84
CA PRO A 99 -13.54 0.96 -17.16
C PRO A 99 -14.79 1.10 -16.28
N GLY A 100 -14.87 2.16 -15.48
CA GLY A 100 -15.99 2.41 -14.57
C GLY A 100 -16.02 1.59 -13.29
N GLU A 101 -15.03 0.73 -13.04
CA GLU A 101 -15.01 -0.13 -11.87
C GLU A 101 -13.59 -0.26 -11.26
N VAL A 102 -13.54 -0.32 -9.94
CA VAL A 102 -12.33 -0.70 -9.20
C VAL A 102 -12.64 -1.84 -8.22
N VAL A 103 -11.67 -2.71 -8.00
CA VAL A 103 -11.74 -3.79 -7.03
C VAL A 103 -10.74 -3.52 -5.92
N VAL A 104 -11.19 -3.63 -4.68
CA VAL A 104 -10.33 -3.49 -3.49
C VAL A 104 -10.50 -4.71 -2.60
N ASP A 105 -9.37 -5.23 -2.13
CA ASP A 105 -9.31 -6.30 -1.15
C ASP A 105 -9.07 -5.71 0.25
N PHE A 106 -9.99 -5.96 1.15
CA PHE A 106 -9.92 -5.58 2.56
C PHE A 106 -9.45 -6.76 3.38
N VAL A 107 -8.32 -6.62 4.07
CA VAL A 107 -7.85 -7.66 5.00
C VAL A 107 -8.72 -7.65 6.24
N VAL A 108 -9.24 -8.81 6.61
CA VAL A 108 -10.06 -9.00 7.80
C VAL A 108 -9.16 -9.08 9.03
N HIS A 109 -9.34 -8.16 9.95
CA HIS A 109 -8.66 -8.14 11.23
C HIS A 109 -9.56 -7.52 12.30
N ASP A 110 -9.30 -7.85 13.55
CA ASP A 110 -10.02 -7.28 14.69
C ASP A 110 -9.65 -5.80 14.84
N GLY A 111 -10.69 -4.97 14.87
CA GLY A 111 -10.55 -3.51 15.00
C GLY A 111 -10.26 -2.80 13.67
N GLY A 112 -10.49 -1.50 13.69
CA GLY A 112 -10.31 -0.63 12.52
C GLY A 112 -11.59 -0.38 11.76
N ILE A 113 -11.83 0.91 11.47
CA ILE A 113 -13.06 1.42 10.85
C ILE A 113 -13.30 0.79 9.47
N ALA A 114 -12.25 0.67 8.66
CA ALA A 114 -12.38 0.17 7.30
C ALA A 114 -12.71 -1.33 7.25
N ALA A 115 -12.14 -2.15 8.15
CA ALA A 115 -12.47 -3.58 8.24
C ALA A 115 -13.93 -3.75 8.71
N ALA A 116 -14.33 -3.02 9.74
CA ALA A 116 -15.72 -3.04 10.25
C ALA A 116 -16.73 -2.57 9.18
N TRP A 117 -16.37 -1.54 8.40
CA TRP A 117 -17.19 -1.09 7.28
C TRP A 117 -17.30 -2.16 6.19
N ALA A 118 -16.19 -2.78 5.82
CA ALA A 118 -16.15 -3.81 4.78
C ALA A 118 -16.97 -5.06 5.15
N GLU A 119 -16.98 -5.43 6.43
CA GLU A 119 -17.80 -6.55 6.93
C GLU A 119 -19.31 -6.31 6.78
N GLN A 120 -19.73 -5.05 6.85
CA GLN A 120 -21.12 -4.62 6.70
C GLN A 120 -21.45 -4.12 5.30
N ALA A 121 -20.44 -4.07 4.39
CA ALA A 121 -20.65 -3.55 3.04
C ALA A 121 -21.72 -4.36 2.28
N CYS A 122 -22.57 -3.65 1.58
CA CYS A 122 -23.58 -4.25 0.70
C CYS A 122 -23.83 -3.30 -0.50
N PRO A 123 -24.39 -3.82 -1.61
CA PRO A 123 -24.70 -2.99 -2.77
C PRO A 123 -25.45 -1.71 -2.45
N GLY A 124 -25.02 -0.59 -3.05
CA GLY A 124 -25.56 0.75 -2.85
C GLY A 124 -24.88 1.57 -1.77
N ARG A 125 -24.10 0.98 -0.86
CA ARG A 125 -23.25 1.75 0.06
C ARG A 125 -22.07 2.37 -0.69
N ALA A 126 -21.53 3.47 -0.17
CA ALA A 126 -20.49 4.20 -0.88
C ALA A 126 -19.34 4.64 0.04
N VAL A 127 -18.20 4.84 -0.59
CA VAL A 127 -17.00 5.47 -0.02
C VAL A 127 -16.50 6.55 -0.97
N GLY A 128 -15.64 7.45 -0.48
CA GLY A 128 -14.86 8.33 -1.34
C GLY A 128 -13.52 7.69 -1.73
N ILE A 129 -13.06 7.91 -2.96
CA ILE A 129 -11.71 7.53 -3.38
C ILE A 129 -11.04 8.68 -4.13
N ASN A 130 -9.75 8.93 -3.83
CA ASN A 130 -8.96 9.89 -4.59
C ASN A 130 -8.40 9.25 -5.87
N PRO A 131 -7.83 10.03 -6.83
CA PRO A 131 -7.07 9.47 -7.94
C PRO A 131 -5.94 8.54 -7.48
N PRO A 132 -5.66 7.43 -8.21
CA PRO A 132 -4.68 6.45 -7.80
C PRO A 132 -3.25 6.98 -7.90
N CYS A 133 -2.37 6.38 -7.10
CA CYS A 133 -0.92 6.52 -7.20
C CYS A 133 -0.29 5.12 -7.23
N GLY A 134 0.90 4.99 -7.81
CA GLY A 134 1.69 3.76 -7.79
C GLY A 134 3.14 4.04 -7.38
N LEU A 135 3.81 3.04 -6.87
CA LEU A 135 5.20 3.13 -6.38
C LEU A 135 6.11 2.06 -6.99
N TYR A 136 5.54 1.03 -7.62
CA TYR A 136 6.33 -0.01 -8.28
C TYR A 136 7.03 0.58 -9.51
N ASP A 137 8.37 0.55 -9.51
CA ASP A 137 9.22 1.17 -10.53
C ASP A 137 10.43 0.27 -10.85
N ARG A 138 10.14 -0.92 -11.38
CA ARG A 138 11.20 -1.86 -11.77
C ARG A 138 11.92 -1.38 -13.03
N PRO A 139 13.27 -1.27 -12.99
CA PRO A 139 14.06 -0.99 -14.19
C PRO A 139 13.76 -1.98 -15.33
N ALA A 140 13.51 -1.47 -16.52
CA ALA A 140 13.07 -2.29 -17.66
C ALA A 140 14.06 -3.39 -18.08
N HIS A 141 15.35 -3.22 -17.76
CA HIS A 141 16.39 -4.21 -18.06
C HIS A 141 16.40 -5.41 -17.10
N LEU A 142 15.83 -5.27 -15.89
CA LEU A 142 15.74 -6.37 -14.92
C LEU A 142 14.57 -7.30 -15.30
N ARG A 143 14.89 -8.58 -15.52
CA ARG A 143 13.92 -9.61 -15.94
C ARG A 143 13.58 -10.60 -14.84
N ARG A 144 14.02 -10.33 -13.62
CA ARG A 144 13.73 -11.10 -12.41
C ARG A 144 13.20 -10.17 -11.34
N GLN A 145 12.26 -10.67 -10.55
CA GLN A 145 11.78 -9.94 -9.38
C GLN A 145 11.41 -10.87 -8.22
N VAL A 146 11.56 -10.35 -7.02
CA VAL A 146 11.08 -10.94 -5.78
C VAL A 146 10.07 -9.96 -5.17
N LEU A 147 8.84 -10.40 -5.00
CA LEU A 147 7.76 -9.62 -4.40
C LEU A 147 7.48 -10.18 -3.00
N VAL A 148 7.77 -9.39 -1.99
CA VAL A 148 7.68 -9.79 -0.57
C VAL A 148 6.51 -9.07 0.07
N ALA A 149 5.56 -9.82 0.63
CA ALA A 149 4.37 -9.22 1.22
C ALA A 149 3.81 -10.04 2.39
N ASP A 150 3.23 -9.33 3.36
CA ASP A 150 2.28 -9.86 4.32
C ASP A 150 0.83 -9.72 3.79
N GLU A 151 -0.18 -10.07 4.59
CA GLU A 151 -1.59 -10.05 4.13
C GLU A 151 -2.04 -8.69 3.58
N PRO A 152 -1.73 -7.52 4.18
CA PRO A 152 -2.04 -6.22 3.59
C PRO A 152 -1.33 -5.92 2.26
N GLY A 153 -0.12 -6.44 2.06
CA GLY A 153 0.64 -6.29 0.81
C GLY A 153 0.25 -7.28 -0.29
N LEU A 154 -0.40 -8.39 0.09
CA LEU A 154 -0.78 -9.48 -0.82
C LEU A 154 -1.53 -9.02 -2.08
N PRO A 155 -2.56 -8.15 -2.02
CA PRO A 155 -3.30 -7.71 -3.20
C PRO A 155 -2.42 -7.02 -4.24
N ALA A 156 -1.45 -6.21 -3.80
CA ALA A 156 -0.52 -5.51 -4.67
C ALA A 156 0.51 -6.47 -5.28
N ALA A 157 1.09 -7.37 -4.48
CA ALA A 157 2.04 -8.37 -4.95
C ALA A 157 1.44 -9.26 -6.06
N LEU A 158 0.20 -9.71 -5.88
CA LEU A 158 -0.52 -10.50 -6.89
C LEU A 158 -0.78 -9.69 -8.16
N ARG A 159 -1.23 -8.43 -8.05
CA ARG A 159 -1.48 -7.57 -9.21
C ARG A 159 -0.19 -7.25 -9.97
N ILE A 160 0.93 -6.98 -9.28
CA ILE A 160 2.23 -6.80 -9.93
C ILE A 160 2.61 -8.07 -10.70
N ALA A 161 2.52 -9.24 -10.08
CA ALA A 161 2.82 -10.50 -10.73
C ALA A 161 1.97 -10.73 -11.99
N GLU A 162 0.65 -10.49 -11.91
CA GLU A 162 -0.28 -10.60 -13.04
C GLU A 162 0.08 -9.64 -14.18
N ALA A 163 0.47 -8.41 -13.86
CA ALA A 163 0.83 -7.40 -14.86
C ALA A 163 2.19 -7.66 -15.53
N THR A 164 3.08 -8.44 -14.91
CA THR A 164 4.47 -8.61 -15.36
C THR A 164 4.83 -10.04 -15.77
N ALA A 165 3.98 -11.03 -15.53
CA ALA A 165 4.27 -12.46 -15.69
C ALA A 165 4.79 -12.86 -17.08
N ALA A 166 4.36 -12.17 -18.14
CA ALA A 166 4.81 -12.47 -19.50
C ALA A 166 6.29 -12.20 -19.74
N ASP A 167 6.87 -11.26 -19.01
CA ASP A 167 8.21 -10.70 -19.29
C ASP A 167 9.21 -10.85 -18.13
N VAL A 168 8.74 -11.20 -16.93
CA VAL A 168 9.54 -11.14 -15.70
C VAL A 168 9.40 -12.42 -14.90
N ALA A 169 10.51 -13.11 -14.67
CA ALA A 169 10.53 -14.25 -13.76
C ALA A 169 10.27 -13.79 -12.32
N THR A 170 9.16 -14.24 -11.74
CA THR A 170 8.64 -13.71 -10.48
C THR A 170 8.65 -14.77 -9.38
N VAL A 171 9.21 -14.42 -8.23
CA VAL A 171 9.07 -15.15 -6.97
C VAL A 171 8.21 -14.31 -6.03
N LEU A 172 7.12 -14.88 -5.53
CA LEU A 172 6.24 -14.30 -4.52
C LEU A 172 6.57 -14.91 -3.15
N VAL A 173 7.08 -14.10 -2.23
CA VAL A 173 7.29 -14.46 -0.82
C VAL A 173 6.15 -13.88 -0.02
N LEU A 174 5.20 -14.73 0.37
CA LEU A 174 3.93 -14.30 0.95
C LEU A 174 3.75 -14.88 2.36
N GLU A 175 3.57 -13.99 3.33
CA GLU A 175 3.36 -14.36 4.73
C GLU A 175 1.89 -14.20 5.11
N VAL A 176 1.28 -15.31 5.55
CA VAL A 176 -0.14 -15.38 5.90
C VAL A 176 -0.36 -16.07 7.24
N ARG A 177 -1.45 -15.75 7.93
CA ARG A 177 -1.81 -16.34 9.23
C ARG A 177 -2.03 -17.84 9.16
N SER A 178 -2.55 -18.33 8.04
CA SER A 178 -2.80 -19.77 7.85
C SER A 178 -2.98 -20.12 6.37
N PRO A 179 -2.95 -21.42 6.00
CA PRO A 179 -3.24 -21.85 4.62
C PRO A 179 -4.60 -21.36 4.08
N ALA A 180 -5.60 -21.14 4.94
CA ALA A 180 -6.92 -20.65 4.58
C ALA A 180 -6.92 -19.17 4.13
N HIS A 181 -5.82 -18.43 4.33
CA HIS A 181 -5.61 -17.05 3.90
C HIS A 181 -4.83 -16.94 2.60
N ARG A 182 -4.36 -18.06 2.03
CA ARG A 182 -3.66 -18.02 0.75
C ARG A 182 -4.57 -17.52 -0.37
N LEU A 183 -4.00 -16.73 -1.25
CA LEU A 183 -4.59 -16.30 -2.51
C LEU A 183 -3.48 -16.27 -3.56
N THR A 184 -3.76 -16.79 -4.74
CA THR A 184 -2.79 -16.86 -5.84
C THR A 184 -3.16 -15.89 -6.96
N ALA A 185 -2.16 -15.44 -7.71
CA ALA A 185 -2.37 -14.71 -8.95
C ALA A 185 -2.99 -15.63 -10.03
N GLU A 186 -3.79 -15.05 -10.89
CA GLU A 186 -4.43 -15.77 -12.03
C GLU A 186 -3.50 -15.84 -13.25
N VAL A 187 -2.21 -16.19 -13.01
CA VAL A 187 -1.18 -16.29 -14.05
C VAL A 187 -0.27 -17.50 -13.80
N GLU A 188 0.27 -18.05 -14.88
CA GLU A 188 1.27 -19.13 -14.83
C GLU A 188 2.69 -18.57 -14.72
N GLY A 189 3.66 -19.43 -14.34
CA GLY A 189 5.08 -19.09 -14.33
C GLY A 189 5.54 -18.27 -13.13
N VAL A 190 4.70 -18.16 -12.09
CA VAL A 190 5.05 -17.49 -10.82
C VAL A 190 5.41 -18.54 -9.77
N GLU A 191 6.55 -18.39 -9.11
CA GLU A 191 6.98 -19.22 -7.98
C GLU A 191 6.44 -18.63 -6.67
N TYR A 192 5.89 -19.51 -5.80
CA TYR A 192 5.35 -19.12 -4.50
C TYR A 192 6.16 -19.68 -3.35
N VAL A 193 6.58 -18.82 -2.45
CA VAL A 193 7.14 -19.17 -1.14
C VAL A 193 6.14 -18.71 -0.08
N TRP A 194 5.41 -19.67 0.50
CA TRP A 194 4.42 -19.40 1.53
C TRP A 194 5.02 -19.53 2.92
N LEU A 195 4.91 -18.46 3.72
CA LEU A 195 5.25 -18.43 5.14
C LEU A 195 3.93 -18.38 5.93
N GLU A 196 3.62 -19.46 6.61
CA GLU A 196 2.34 -19.61 7.31
C GLU A 196 2.52 -19.57 8.81
N GLY A 197 1.51 -19.03 9.52
CA GLY A 197 1.50 -18.96 10.97
C GLY A 197 2.50 -17.97 11.54
N SER A 198 2.90 -16.96 10.77
CA SER A 198 3.83 -15.92 11.18
C SER A 198 3.39 -14.53 10.69
N GLY A 199 4.00 -13.46 11.21
CA GLY A 199 3.70 -12.08 10.87
C GLY A 199 2.27 -11.65 11.18
N ASN A 200 1.80 -10.63 10.47
CA ASN A 200 0.40 -10.16 10.48
C ASN A 200 -0.13 -9.77 11.88
N GLY A 201 0.74 -9.32 12.78
CA GLY A 201 0.41 -8.88 14.14
C GLY A 201 0.09 -9.99 15.14
N HIS A 202 0.25 -11.30 14.79
CA HIS A 202 -0.02 -12.39 15.71
C HIS A 202 1.21 -13.23 16.10
N ALA A 203 2.28 -13.15 15.31
CA ALA A 203 3.57 -13.79 15.60
C ALA A 203 4.70 -13.03 14.90
N ASP A 204 5.95 -13.34 15.22
CA ASP A 204 7.11 -12.74 14.58
C ASP A 204 7.12 -13.07 13.09
N SER A 205 7.46 -12.08 12.26
CA SER A 205 7.59 -12.24 10.82
C SER A 205 8.84 -13.04 10.44
N ARG A 206 8.70 -13.89 9.43
CA ARG A 206 9.81 -14.65 8.81
C ARG A 206 10.24 -14.10 7.46
N LEU A 207 9.63 -13.00 6.99
CA LEU A 207 9.88 -12.44 5.66
C LEU A 207 11.34 -12.01 5.46
N VAL A 208 11.96 -11.37 6.46
CA VAL A 208 13.36 -10.93 6.35
C VAL A 208 14.30 -12.12 6.27
N ALA A 209 14.14 -13.13 7.12
CA ALA A 209 14.95 -14.34 7.09
C ALA A 209 14.82 -15.08 5.74
N GLU A 210 13.63 -15.11 5.15
CA GLU A 210 13.42 -15.69 3.84
C GLU A 210 14.07 -14.86 2.72
N LEU A 211 14.01 -13.54 2.81
CA LEU A 211 14.70 -12.63 1.89
C LEU A 211 16.23 -12.80 1.96
N GLU A 212 16.79 -12.99 3.16
CA GLU A 212 18.18 -13.31 3.39
C GLU A 212 18.55 -14.66 2.73
N ARG A 213 17.72 -15.68 2.88
CA ARG A 213 17.90 -17.00 2.28
C ARG A 213 17.89 -16.96 0.75
N LEU A 214 16.99 -16.18 0.16
CA LEU A 214 16.90 -16.01 -1.31
C LEU A 214 18.08 -15.24 -1.87
N ALA A 215 18.69 -14.37 -1.08
CA ALA A 215 19.89 -13.61 -1.40
C ALA A 215 19.86 -12.96 -2.81
N PRO A 216 18.84 -12.10 -3.12
CA PRO A 216 18.72 -11.49 -4.44
C PRO A 216 19.98 -10.71 -4.83
N GLY A 217 20.37 -10.81 -6.09
CA GLY A 217 21.54 -10.12 -6.67
C GLY A 217 21.14 -8.90 -7.49
N ASP A 218 22.14 -8.25 -8.10
CA ASP A 218 21.98 -7.02 -8.87
C ASP A 218 21.13 -7.19 -10.15
N ASP A 219 20.84 -8.42 -10.56
CA ASP A 219 19.97 -8.77 -11.69
C ASP A 219 18.48 -8.86 -11.32
N THR A 220 18.14 -8.62 -10.06
CA THR A 220 16.83 -8.86 -9.48
C THR A 220 16.25 -7.58 -8.88
N TYR A 221 14.99 -7.27 -9.22
CA TYR A 221 14.23 -6.23 -8.54
C TYR A 221 13.52 -6.80 -7.32
N VAL A 222 13.59 -6.11 -6.19
CA VAL A 222 12.93 -6.53 -4.94
C VAL A 222 11.88 -5.50 -4.54
N TRP A 223 10.62 -5.91 -4.48
CA TRP A 223 9.54 -5.08 -3.97
C TRP A 223 9.03 -5.65 -2.65
N VAL A 224 8.91 -4.80 -1.64
CA VAL A 224 8.54 -5.19 -0.27
C VAL A 224 7.37 -4.35 0.20
N ALA A 225 6.26 -4.98 0.59
CA ALA A 225 5.09 -4.33 1.17
C ALA A 225 4.62 -5.06 2.43
N THR A 226 4.96 -4.52 3.59
CA THR A 226 4.80 -5.22 4.87
C THR A 226 4.53 -4.25 6.02
N GLU A 227 4.40 -4.80 7.22
CA GLU A 227 4.42 -4.03 8.48
C GLU A 227 5.68 -3.16 8.60
N GLY A 228 5.56 -2.00 9.24
CA GLY A 228 6.59 -0.98 9.27
C GLY A 228 7.97 -1.44 9.79
N ARG A 229 8.03 -2.25 10.85
CA ARG A 229 9.31 -2.76 11.39
C ARG A 229 9.94 -3.80 10.47
N VAL A 230 9.12 -4.69 9.91
CA VAL A 230 9.57 -5.70 8.95
C VAL A 230 10.08 -5.02 7.69
N ASN A 231 9.38 -4.00 7.23
CA ASN A 231 9.77 -3.19 6.07
C ASN A 231 11.14 -2.53 6.27
N ARG A 232 11.37 -1.89 7.43
CA ARG A 232 12.66 -1.29 7.78
C ARG A 232 13.78 -2.33 7.82
N ALA A 233 13.54 -3.49 8.42
CA ALA A 233 14.53 -4.57 8.49
C ALA A 233 14.88 -5.11 7.09
N ALA A 234 13.89 -5.32 6.22
CA ALA A 234 14.08 -5.74 4.84
C ALA A 234 14.89 -4.69 4.05
N ARG A 235 14.55 -3.40 4.17
CA ARG A 235 15.29 -2.32 3.52
C ARG A 235 16.74 -2.25 3.99
N ARG A 236 16.99 -2.37 5.30
CA ARG A 236 18.35 -2.41 5.87
C ARG A 236 19.15 -3.57 5.28
N HIS A 237 18.57 -4.75 5.21
CA HIS A 237 19.20 -5.92 4.59
C HIS A 237 19.57 -5.66 3.13
N LEU A 238 18.64 -5.20 2.30
CA LEU A 238 18.87 -4.94 0.88
C LEU A 238 19.93 -3.86 0.65
N ARG A 239 19.86 -2.75 1.39
CA ARG A 239 20.74 -1.60 1.24
C ARG A 239 22.14 -1.82 1.81
N HIS A 240 22.24 -2.26 3.06
CA HIS A 240 23.52 -2.26 3.78
C HIS A 240 24.25 -3.61 3.75
N GLU A 241 23.52 -4.72 3.77
CA GLU A 241 24.13 -6.05 3.75
C GLU A 241 24.29 -6.55 2.32
N ARG A 242 23.24 -6.50 1.51
CA ARG A 242 23.28 -6.88 0.09
C ARG A 242 23.91 -5.82 -0.80
N ARG A 243 23.84 -4.54 -0.39
CA ARG A 243 24.36 -3.39 -1.14
C ARG A 243 23.76 -3.27 -2.54
N LEU A 244 22.48 -3.58 -2.68
CA LEU A 244 21.80 -3.42 -3.95
C LEU A 244 21.72 -1.95 -4.35
N PRO A 245 21.79 -1.61 -5.64
CA PRO A 245 21.46 -0.29 -6.14
C PRO A 245 20.06 0.15 -5.70
N ALA A 246 19.87 1.43 -5.39
CA ALA A 246 18.60 1.95 -4.88
C ALA A 246 17.43 1.73 -5.86
N GLU A 247 17.72 1.71 -7.17
CA GLU A 247 16.74 1.42 -8.22
C GLU A 247 16.33 -0.06 -8.29
N ASN A 248 17.06 -0.97 -7.63
CA ASN A 248 16.79 -2.40 -7.66
C ASN A 248 15.84 -2.85 -6.56
N TYR A 249 15.39 -1.95 -5.69
CA TYR A 249 14.40 -2.32 -4.69
C TYR A 249 13.43 -1.19 -4.38
N LYS A 250 12.25 -1.55 -3.89
CA LYS A 250 11.26 -0.65 -3.33
C LYS A 250 10.66 -1.26 -2.08
N CYS A 251 10.78 -0.56 -0.96
CA CYS A 251 10.22 -0.95 0.32
C CYS A 251 9.12 0.03 0.73
N VAL A 252 7.92 -0.47 0.99
CA VAL A 252 6.75 0.34 1.34
C VAL A 252 6.11 -0.22 2.61
N ALA A 253 6.03 0.58 3.67
CA ALA A 253 5.29 0.21 4.86
C ALA A 253 3.78 0.34 4.59
N TYR A 254 3.08 -0.77 4.56
CA TYR A 254 1.64 -0.81 4.29
C TYR A 254 0.81 -0.58 5.53
N TRP A 255 1.31 -1.01 6.68
CA TRP A 255 0.63 -0.86 7.95
C TRP A 255 1.63 -0.80 9.10
N GLN A 256 1.14 -0.45 10.28
CA GLN A 256 1.93 -0.37 11.51
C GLN A 256 1.22 -1.18 12.59
N GLU A 257 1.90 -2.15 13.16
CA GLU A 257 1.40 -2.87 14.33
C GLU A 257 1.16 -1.90 15.49
N ARG A 258 0.00 -2.03 16.14
CA ARG A 258 -0.41 -1.12 17.23
C ARG A 258 -0.33 0.36 16.82
N ALA A 259 -0.84 0.69 15.64
CA ALA A 259 -0.76 2.03 15.04
C ALA A 259 -1.23 3.14 15.99
N GLU A 260 -2.24 2.91 16.81
CA GLU A 260 -2.73 3.88 17.80
C GLU A 260 -1.70 4.13 18.91
N ALA A 261 -1.11 3.07 19.46
CA ALA A 261 -0.05 3.19 20.47
C ALA A 261 1.20 3.85 19.90
N TRP A 262 1.57 3.50 18.67
CA TRP A 262 2.66 4.13 17.94
C TRP A 262 2.41 5.62 17.73
N ARG A 263 1.19 5.99 17.31
CA ARG A 263 0.78 7.39 17.11
C ARG A 263 0.78 8.15 18.43
N ALA A 264 0.18 7.59 19.49
CA ALA A 264 0.20 8.19 20.81
C ALA A 264 1.64 8.47 21.30
N ARG A 265 2.52 7.47 21.11
CA ARG A 265 3.95 7.62 21.44
C ARG A 265 4.63 8.70 20.60
N TYR A 266 4.34 8.77 19.31
CA TYR A 266 4.85 9.82 18.42
C TYR A 266 4.38 11.20 18.86
N ASP A 267 3.13 11.36 19.24
CA ASP A 267 2.53 12.62 19.69
C ASP A 267 3.12 13.07 21.05
N GLU A 268 3.43 12.12 21.97
CA GLU A 268 4.11 12.39 23.23
C GLU A 268 5.52 13.02 23.04
N LEU A 269 6.21 12.73 21.94
CA LEU A 269 7.52 13.32 21.62
C LEU A 269 7.41 14.79 21.23
N GLY A 270 6.21 15.27 20.96
CA GLY A 270 5.86 16.67 20.81
C GLY A 270 6.25 17.31 19.48
N ALA A 271 5.95 18.60 19.38
CA ALA A 271 6.07 19.38 18.16
C ALA A 271 7.51 19.52 17.63
N GLU A 272 8.49 19.54 18.54
CA GLU A 272 9.93 19.66 18.18
C GLU A 272 10.41 18.41 17.44
N PHE A 273 10.06 17.22 17.95
CA PHE A 273 10.37 15.95 17.29
C PHE A 273 9.70 15.86 15.91
N ALA A 274 8.41 16.19 15.83
CA ALA A 274 7.67 16.21 14.56
C ALA A 274 8.26 17.23 13.56
N ALA A 275 8.76 18.39 14.04
CA ALA A 275 9.44 19.37 13.20
C ALA A 275 10.77 18.81 12.67
N ARG A 276 11.53 18.10 13.49
CA ARG A 276 12.79 17.48 13.09
C ARG A 276 12.59 16.42 12.01
N VAL A 277 11.58 15.57 12.16
CA VAL A 277 11.21 14.57 11.13
C VAL A 277 10.83 15.25 9.81
N ARG A 278 10.04 16.33 9.87
CA ARG A 278 9.67 17.10 8.66
C ARG A 278 10.88 17.74 7.99
N GLU A 279 11.79 18.35 8.77
CA GLU A 279 13.03 18.95 8.27
C GLU A 279 13.86 17.92 7.49
N ILE A 280 14.11 16.73 8.08
CA ILE A 280 14.85 15.66 7.41
C ILE A 280 14.17 15.26 6.12
N ARG A 281 12.85 15.05 6.14
CA ARG A 281 12.07 14.62 4.96
C ARG A 281 11.93 15.69 3.87
N SER A 282 12.08 16.96 4.20
CA SER A 282 11.98 18.08 3.26
C SER A 282 13.32 18.59 2.74
N ALA A 283 14.43 17.94 3.10
CA ALA A 283 15.77 18.33 2.66
C ALA A 283 15.93 18.09 1.14
N ASP A 284 15.93 19.18 0.38
CA ASP A 284 16.09 19.13 -1.08
C ASP A 284 17.48 18.63 -1.50
N GLY A 285 17.53 17.88 -2.59
CA GLY A 285 18.78 17.43 -3.22
C GLY A 285 19.53 16.30 -2.52
N ARG A 286 18.96 15.72 -1.45
CA ARG A 286 19.50 14.53 -0.78
C ARG A 286 18.97 13.24 -1.41
N ASP A 287 19.75 12.18 -1.30
CA ASP A 287 19.30 10.83 -1.64
C ASP A 287 18.09 10.44 -0.76
N PRO A 288 16.94 10.08 -1.35
CA PRO A 288 15.76 9.63 -0.60
C PRO A 288 16.06 8.49 0.39
N GLU A 289 16.97 7.59 0.02
CA GLU A 289 17.37 6.47 0.87
C GLU A 289 18.19 6.94 2.10
N GLU A 290 19.01 8.00 1.97
CA GLU A 290 19.70 8.61 3.12
C GLU A 290 18.73 9.32 4.05
N ILE A 291 17.69 9.96 3.50
CA ILE A 291 16.60 10.58 4.26
C ILE A 291 15.87 9.52 5.09
N ASP A 292 15.52 8.41 4.47
CA ASP A 292 14.84 7.31 5.16
C ASP A 292 15.72 6.68 6.24
N ASP A 293 17.02 6.49 6.00
CA ASP A 293 17.97 6.00 7.01
C ASP A 293 18.07 6.94 8.22
N GLU A 294 18.09 8.26 8.00
CA GLU A 294 18.16 9.23 9.08
C GLU A 294 16.86 9.25 9.91
N VAL A 295 15.71 9.20 9.26
CA VAL A 295 14.41 9.12 9.92
C VAL A 295 14.28 7.82 10.74
N GLU A 296 14.72 6.69 10.18
CA GLU A 296 14.70 5.40 10.85
C GLU A 296 15.56 5.43 12.14
N LYS A 297 16.79 5.92 12.05
CA LYS A 297 17.64 6.11 13.24
C LYS A 297 17.00 7.02 14.29
N LEU A 298 16.30 8.07 13.84
CA LEU A 298 15.61 8.97 14.76
C LEU A 298 14.48 8.26 15.49
N TYR A 299 13.71 7.40 14.81
CA TYR A 299 12.66 6.57 15.42
C TYR A 299 13.22 5.52 16.36
N GLU A 300 14.26 4.79 15.98
CA GLU A 300 14.93 3.79 16.83
C GLU A 300 15.45 4.41 18.14
N ASN A 301 16.04 5.60 18.09
CA ASN A 301 16.58 6.30 19.26
C ASN A 301 15.51 6.65 20.32
N VAL A 302 14.23 6.72 19.92
CA VAL A 302 13.11 7.05 20.82
C VAL A 302 12.17 5.87 21.06
N GLY A 303 12.50 4.69 20.50
CA GLY A 303 11.75 3.45 20.69
C GLY A 303 10.45 3.36 19.90
N LEU A 304 10.41 3.99 18.72
CA LEU A 304 9.31 3.92 17.74
C LEU A 304 9.55 2.85 16.68
#